data_f65a38e22cb225eb05e7b2b47adf2f22
#
_entry.id   f65a38e22cb225eb05e7b2b47adf2f22
#
_cell.length_a   1.000
_cell.length_b   1.000
_cell.length_c   1.000
_cell.angle_alpha   90.00
_cell.angle_beta   90.00
_cell.angle_gamma   90.00
#
_symmetry.space_group_name_H-M   'P 1'
#
loop_
_entity.id
_entity.type
_entity.pdbx_description
1 polymer ?
#
loop_
_entity_poly.entity_id
_entity_poly.type
_entity_poly.pdbx_seq_one_letter_code
_entity_poly.pdbx_strand_id
1 'polypeptide(L)'
;MYRLTCVLLAFFLLASPVWADKKLTVGQLEDLLRTMQRDKKSDTEVATVLKEIELTEELTRERMNGVVPLAPGPFSTEQIYVLEARSADLIPPPSDLPATAPPDPAGQKAILLRAADYVAHTYNQLPQLAANRTSLRFQNNMDAVDASSGIVGSAKEIDTSSLFTHPGVYIRYINSTESAVAFDRGEEKLAPETTKIRWGANKMIALQTPDPSLGAVFQEAQASGTIQWLRWELIGGKPTAVFSFSVPRKRSRLEVKVCCFPHIDQQGMAHFYNAATAPIFGGDGTSGGGVSGDWQTTTDWHDFHATTPYHGEFFVDPETGVVVRMITMAELKPSDLVHQVDTRIDYAPTNIGGRILILPVKAFVNTVVVPGGDSGAALYATRCTLFISQFQSYRTAAQ
;
A
#
# COMPACT_ATOMS: atom_id res chain seq x y z
N MET A 1 37.25 58.19 25.46
CA MET A 1 36.89 57.86 24.08
C MET A 1 37.16 56.39 23.85
N TYR A 2 36.18 55.54 24.10
CA TYR A 2 36.28 54.10 23.83
C TYR A 2 35.33 53.75 22.69
N ARG A 3 35.89 53.34 21.57
CA ARG A 3 35.16 52.84 20.42
C ARG A 3 34.70 51.42 20.73
N LEU A 4 33.42 51.21 20.90
CA LEU A 4 32.79 49.91 21.00
C LEU A 4 32.66 49.35 19.60
N THR A 5 33.47 48.39 19.28
CA THR A 5 33.37 47.61 18.05
C THR A 5 32.34 46.51 18.28
N CYS A 6 31.13 46.68 17.75
CA CYS A 6 30.13 45.61 17.68
C CYS A 6 30.59 44.57 16.68
N VAL A 7 31.02 43.41 17.18
CA VAL A 7 31.22 42.20 16.39
C VAL A 7 29.82 41.58 16.24
N LEU A 8 29.23 41.79 15.09
CA LEU A 8 28.07 41.04 14.64
C LEU A 8 28.51 39.61 14.38
N LEU A 9 28.31 38.74 15.36
CA LEU A 9 28.42 37.31 15.22
C LEU A 9 27.19 36.86 14.38
N ALA A 10 27.39 36.77 13.07
CA ALA A 10 26.43 36.09 12.19
C ALA A 10 26.41 34.62 12.58
N PHE A 11 25.46 34.24 13.41
CA PHE A 11 25.05 32.87 13.63
C PHE A 11 24.47 32.36 12.28
N PHE A 12 25.31 31.81 11.43
CA PHE A 12 24.87 30.88 10.41
C PHE A 12 24.33 29.68 11.17
N LEU A 13 23.03 29.71 11.46
CA LEU A 13 22.26 28.54 11.72
C LEU A 13 22.40 27.66 10.46
N LEU A 14 23.33 26.74 10.52
CA LEU A 14 23.31 25.54 9.68
C LEU A 14 22.00 24.84 10.00
N ALA A 15 20.92 25.28 9.35
CA ALA A 15 19.74 24.49 9.20
C ALA A 15 20.20 23.25 8.46
N SER A 16 20.52 22.20 9.21
CA SER A 16 20.55 20.85 8.65
C SER A 16 19.24 20.72 7.89
N PRO A 17 19.24 20.32 6.62
CA PRO A 17 18.00 20.01 5.96
C PRO A 17 17.39 18.86 6.76
N VAL A 18 16.41 19.18 7.60
CA VAL A 18 15.45 18.19 8.06
C VAL A 18 14.84 17.71 6.75
N TRP A 19 15.17 16.50 6.36
CA TRP A 19 14.58 15.83 5.21
C TRP A 19 13.13 15.54 5.58
N ALA A 20 12.32 16.59 5.57
CA ALA A 20 10.87 16.43 5.61
C ALA A 20 10.47 15.88 4.25
N ASP A 21 9.71 14.80 4.24
CA ASP A 21 9.07 14.31 3.03
C ASP A 21 8.49 15.50 2.29
N LYS A 22 8.85 15.63 1.04
CA LYS A 22 8.40 16.74 0.22
C LYS A 22 6.94 16.49 -0.14
N LYS A 23 6.04 17.04 0.66
CA LYS A 23 4.60 16.95 0.41
C LYS A 23 4.23 17.82 -0.78
N LEU A 24 3.68 17.21 -1.82
CA LEU A 24 3.26 17.89 -3.04
C LEU A 24 1.80 17.58 -3.35
N THR A 25 1.11 18.56 -3.92
CA THR A 25 -0.14 18.31 -4.66
C THR A 25 0.15 17.64 -5.99
N VAL A 26 -0.86 17.04 -6.62
CA VAL A 26 -0.72 16.45 -7.96
C VAL A 26 -0.30 17.49 -8.99
N GLY A 27 -0.86 18.71 -8.91
CA GLY A 27 -0.45 19.79 -9.78
C GLY A 27 1.03 20.18 -9.64
N GLN A 28 1.53 20.22 -8.40
CA GLN A 28 2.95 20.48 -8.13
C GLN A 28 3.86 19.36 -8.62
N LEU A 29 3.41 18.11 -8.56
CA LEU A 29 4.11 16.97 -9.15
C LEU A 29 4.21 17.10 -10.67
N GLU A 30 3.12 17.45 -11.36
CA GLU A 30 3.11 17.68 -12.79
C GLU A 30 4.09 18.79 -13.19
N ASP A 31 4.07 19.92 -12.49
CA ASP A 31 4.97 21.05 -12.76
C ASP A 31 6.44 20.69 -12.52
N LEU A 32 6.72 19.91 -11.48
CA LEU A 32 8.05 19.39 -11.19
C LEU A 32 8.56 18.51 -12.34
N LEU A 33 7.75 17.54 -12.78
CA LEU A 33 8.12 16.64 -13.87
C LEU A 33 8.33 17.40 -15.20
N ARG A 34 7.47 18.35 -15.53
CA ARG A 34 7.65 19.22 -16.71
C ARG A 34 8.95 20.02 -16.64
N THR A 35 9.30 20.51 -15.45
CA THR A 35 10.55 21.23 -15.23
C THR A 35 11.74 20.30 -15.43
N MET A 36 11.73 19.11 -14.84
CA MET A 36 12.80 18.12 -14.97
C MET A 36 12.95 17.65 -16.43
N GLN A 37 11.85 17.49 -17.16
CA GLN A 37 11.85 17.15 -18.58
C GLN A 37 12.49 18.27 -19.43
N ARG A 38 12.12 19.54 -19.18
CA ARG A 38 12.74 20.71 -19.84
C ARG A 38 14.23 20.80 -19.55
N ASP A 39 14.64 20.50 -18.31
CA ASP A 39 16.03 20.53 -17.87
C ASP A 39 16.80 19.25 -18.27
N LYS A 40 16.16 18.35 -19.03
CA LYS A 40 16.72 17.08 -19.56
C LYS A 40 17.35 16.19 -18.49
N LYS A 41 16.70 16.11 -17.31
CA LYS A 41 17.13 15.24 -16.24
C LYS A 41 17.07 13.79 -16.67
N SER A 42 18.06 13.01 -16.24
CA SER A 42 18.11 11.57 -16.50
C SER A 42 17.00 10.81 -15.75
N ASP A 43 16.68 9.61 -16.21
CA ASP A 43 15.68 8.73 -15.59
C ASP A 43 15.99 8.45 -14.11
N THR A 44 17.28 8.21 -13.81
CA THR A 44 17.74 7.94 -12.45
C THR A 44 17.61 9.18 -11.54
N GLU A 45 17.93 10.39 -12.04
CA GLU A 45 17.76 11.62 -11.28
C GLU A 45 16.28 11.88 -10.98
N VAL A 46 15.39 11.70 -11.97
CA VAL A 46 13.95 11.87 -11.78
C VAL A 46 13.42 10.84 -10.78
N ALA A 47 13.78 9.58 -10.94
CA ALA A 47 13.37 8.52 -10.01
C ALA A 47 13.83 8.81 -8.57
N THR A 48 15.04 9.32 -8.39
CA THR A 48 15.56 9.67 -7.06
C THR A 48 14.73 10.77 -6.40
N VAL A 49 14.35 11.81 -7.15
CA VAL A 49 13.50 12.88 -6.63
C VAL A 49 12.10 12.37 -6.30
N LEU A 50 11.52 11.53 -7.16
CA LEU A 50 10.17 10.99 -6.95
C LEU A 50 10.07 10.10 -5.70
N LYS A 51 11.13 9.42 -5.32
CA LYS A 51 11.20 8.60 -4.09
C LYS A 51 10.98 9.41 -2.81
N GLU A 52 11.35 10.69 -2.81
CA GLU A 52 11.26 11.60 -1.68
C GLU A 52 9.92 12.34 -1.60
N ILE A 53 8.99 12.05 -2.52
CA ILE A 53 7.71 12.75 -2.61
C ILE A 53 6.62 11.95 -1.90
N GLU A 54 5.83 12.65 -1.10
CA GLU A 54 4.54 12.21 -0.59
C GLU A 54 3.45 13.09 -1.21
N LEU A 55 2.41 12.49 -1.76
CA LEU A 55 1.29 13.25 -2.31
C LEU A 55 0.28 13.59 -1.21
N THR A 56 -0.32 14.78 -1.31
CA THR A 56 -1.41 15.24 -0.43
C THR A 56 -2.79 15.02 -1.04
N GLU A 57 -2.84 14.51 -2.27
CA GLU A 57 -4.03 14.29 -3.07
C GLU A 57 -3.88 12.97 -3.85
N GLU A 58 -5.00 12.33 -4.21
CA GLU A 58 -4.98 11.14 -5.06
C GLU A 58 -4.41 11.45 -6.44
N LEU A 59 -3.42 10.69 -6.87
CA LEU A 59 -2.98 10.67 -8.26
C LEU A 59 -3.94 9.79 -9.06
N THR A 60 -5.01 10.40 -9.53
CA THR A 60 -6.09 9.70 -10.24
C THR A 60 -5.60 9.09 -11.55
N ARG A 61 -6.34 8.09 -12.06
CA ARG A 61 -6.04 7.44 -13.34
C ARG A 61 -6.02 8.43 -14.50
N GLU A 62 -6.91 9.41 -14.48
CA GLU A 62 -6.97 10.48 -15.49
C GLU A 62 -5.69 11.31 -15.47
N ARG A 63 -5.19 11.65 -14.27
CA ARG A 63 -3.93 12.38 -14.09
C ARG A 63 -2.72 11.55 -14.49
N MET A 64 -2.74 10.25 -14.26
CA MET A 64 -1.67 9.33 -14.70
C MET A 64 -1.42 9.41 -16.20
N ASN A 65 -2.47 9.60 -17.03
CA ASN A 65 -2.33 9.77 -18.46
C ASN A 65 -1.51 11.02 -18.85
N GLY A 66 -1.50 12.05 -18.00
CA GLY A 66 -0.69 13.26 -18.18
C GLY A 66 0.69 13.17 -17.56
N VAL A 67 0.83 12.43 -16.47
CA VAL A 67 2.06 12.35 -15.66
C VAL A 67 3.05 11.32 -16.21
N VAL A 68 2.59 10.12 -16.58
CA VAL A 68 3.45 9.03 -17.08
C VAL A 68 4.26 9.44 -18.32
N PRO A 69 3.72 10.15 -19.31
CA PRO A 69 4.50 10.60 -20.48
C PRO A 69 5.62 11.60 -20.17
N LEU A 70 5.62 12.19 -18.97
CA LEU A 70 6.68 13.10 -18.52
C LEU A 70 7.90 12.37 -17.96
N ALA A 71 7.76 11.08 -17.65
CA ALA A 71 8.85 10.25 -17.17
C ALA A 71 9.86 9.98 -18.29
N PRO A 72 11.17 10.22 -18.05
CA PRO A 72 12.19 9.99 -19.07
C PRO A 72 12.51 8.51 -19.30
N GLY A 73 12.07 7.60 -18.44
CA GLY A 73 12.36 6.18 -18.59
C GLY A 73 11.69 5.28 -17.56
N PRO A 74 12.11 4.01 -17.48
CA PRO A 74 11.43 2.99 -16.68
C PRO A 74 11.53 3.21 -15.17
N PHE A 75 12.65 3.73 -14.65
CA PHE A 75 12.82 3.93 -13.21
C PHE A 75 11.91 5.02 -12.66
N SER A 76 11.79 6.15 -13.36
CA SER A 76 10.86 7.21 -13.00
C SER A 76 9.40 6.79 -13.19
N THR A 77 9.10 6.04 -14.24
CA THR A 77 7.76 5.46 -14.45
C THR A 77 7.35 4.55 -13.30
N GLU A 78 8.25 3.70 -12.82
CA GLU A 78 8.03 2.85 -11.65
C GLU A 78 7.65 3.69 -10.42
N GLN A 79 8.38 4.77 -10.14
CA GLN A 79 8.09 5.62 -8.99
C GLN A 79 6.75 6.36 -9.13
N ILE A 80 6.33 6.71 -10.34
CA ILE A 80 5.00 7.28 -10.57
C ILE A 80 3.90 6.28 -10.23
N TYR A 81 4.05 4.99 -10.57
CA TYR A 81 3.11 3.94 -10.15
C TYR A 81 3.11 3.73 -8.64
N VAL A 82 4.26 3.86 -7.98
CA VAL A 82 4.33 3.83 -6.51
C VAL A 82 3.56 5.00 -5.91
N LEU A 83 3.70 6.21 -6.47
CA LEU A 83 2.95 7.39 -6.02
C LEU A 83 1.43 7.22 -6.23
N GLU A 84 0.99 6.70 -7.40
CA GLU A 84 -0.42 6.36 -7.66
C GLU A 84 -0.97 5.45 -6.54
N ALA A 85 -0.26 4.37 -6.26
CA ALA A 85 -0.74 3.38 -5.31
C ALA A 85 -0.69 3.85 -3.85
N ARG A 86 0.31 4.68 -3.48
CA ARG A 86 0.40 5.27 -2.13
C ARG A 86 -0.61 6.36 -1.86
N SER A 87 -1.09 7.01 -2.91
CA SER A 87 -2.11 8.06 -2.81
C SER A 87 -3.54 7.56 -3.09
N ALA A 88 -3.71 6.25 -3.25
CA ALA A 88 -4.96 5.66 -3.73
C ALA A 88 -6.15 5.83 -2.77
N ASP A 89 -5.90 6.12 -1.51
CA ASP A 89 -6.88 6.38 -0.43
C ASP A 89 -7.08 7.87 -0.13
N LEU A 90 -6.32 8.76 -0.80
CA LEU A 90 -6.45 10.20 -0.64
C LEU A 90 -7.63 10.76 -1.48
N ILE A 91 -8.05 11.97 -1.13
CA ILE A 91 -9.07 12.69 -1.88
C ILE A 91 -8.42 13.24 -3.19
N PRO A 92 -9.11 13.14 -4.34
CA PRO A 92 -8.63 13.74 -5.58
C PRO A 92 -8.40 15.25 -5.47
N PRO A 93 -7.58 15.84 -6.39
CA PRO A 93 -7.42 17.27 -6.47
C PRO A 93 -8.78 18.00 -6.55
N PRO A 94 -8.94 19.17 -5.91
CA PRO A 94 -10.21 19.92 -5.93
C PRO A 94 -10.71 20.23 -7.33
N SER A 95 -9.80 20.38 -8.31
CA SER A 95 -10.15 20.57 -9.73
C SER A 95 -10.82 19.34 -10.36
N ASP A 96 -10.63 18.18 -9.81
CA ASP A 96 -11.15 16.90 -10.32
C ASP A 96 -12.44 16.49 -9.60
N LEU A 97 -12.86 17.27 -8.58
CA LEU A 97 -14.12 17.06 -7.91
C LEU A 97 -15.26 17.77 -8.65
N PRO A 98 -16.43 17.13 -8.80
CA PRO A 98 -17.58 17.78 -9.40
C PRO A 98 -18.06 18.99 -8.57
N ALA A 99 -18.35 20.11 -9.22
CA ALA A 99 -18.96 21.27 -8.58
C ALA A 99 -20.45 21.06 -8.23
N THR A 100 -20.95 19.83 -8.35
CA THR A 100 -22.34 19.46 -8.12
C THR A 100 -22.68 19.51 -6.63
N ALA A 101 -23.77 20.14 -6.25
CA ALA A 101 -24.25 20.15 -4.88
C ALA A 101 -24.55 18.71 -4.39
N PRO A 102 -24.34 18.42 -3.09
CA PRO A 102 -24.75 17.13 -2.53
C PRO A 102 -26.25 16.89 -2.77
N PRO A 103 -26.66 15.63 -3.00
CA PRO A 103 -28.09 15.31 -3.06
C PRO A 103 -28.74 15.60 -1.71
N ASP A 104 -30.02 15.88 -1.72
CA ASP A 104 -30.80 15.94 -0.48
C ASP A 104 -30.83 14.56 0.23
N PRO A 105 -31.22 14.48 1.50
CA PRO A 105 -31.20 13.22 2.24
C PRO A 105 -32.03 12.11 1.59
N ALA A 106 -33.13 12.47 0.88
CA ALA A 106 -33.95 11.50 0.14
C ALA A 106 -33.19 10.95 -1.07
N GLY A 107 -32.50 11.81 -1.81
CA GLY A 107 -31.66 11.45 -2.93
C GLY A 107 -30.47 10.57 -2.51
N GLN A 108 -29.78 10.93 -1.40
CA GLN A 108 -28.70 10.11 -0.84
C GLN A 108 -29.19 8.70 -0.49
N LYS A 109 -30.34 8.62 0.21
CA LYS A 109 -30.96 7.34 0.55
C LYS A 109 -31.37 6.55 -0.69
N ALA A 110 -31.88 7.20 -1.72
CA ALA A 110 -32.28 6.54 -2.97
C ALA A 110 -31.06 5.92 -3.70
N ILE A 111 -29.90 6.62 -3.72
CA ILE A 111 -28.66 6.08 -4.28
C ILE A 111 -28.19 4.86 -3.47
N LEU A 112 -28.19 4.96 -2.14
CA LEU A 112 -27.78 3.86 -1.27
C LEU A 112 -28.69 2.64 -1.39
N LEU A 113 -29.99 2.83 -1.55
CA LEU A 113 -30.95 1.73 -1.78
C LEU A 113 -30.66 1.02 -3.12
N ARG A 114 -30.34 1.76 -4.19
CA ARG A 114 -29.92 1.15 -5.47
C ARG A 114 -28.63 0.36 -5.31
N ALA A 115 -27.66 0.87 -4.55
CA ALA A 115 -26.42 0.14 -4.28
C ALA A 115 -26.68 -1.15 -3.49
N ALA A 116 -27.56 -1.10 -2.47
CA ALA A 116 -27.96 -2.27 -1.71
C ALA A 116 -28.65 -3.32 -2.59
N ASP A 117 -29.55 -2.89 -3.46
CA ASP A 117 -30.24 -3.76 -4.43
C ASP A 117 -29.24 -4.39 -5.42
N TYR A 118 -28.33 -3.60 -5.99
CA TYR A 118 -27.29 -4.09 -6.87
C TYR A 118 -26.41 -5.15 -6.18
N VAL A 119 -25.94 -4.89 -4.96
CA VAL A 119 -25.09 -5.84 -4.23
C VAL A 119 -25.86 -7.13 -3.92
N ALA A 120 -27.10 -7.01 -3.43
CA ALA A 120 -27.89 -8.18 -3.04
C ALA A 120 -28.31 -9.06 -4.23
N HIS A 121 -28.77 -8.45 -5.31
CA HIS A 121 -29.43 -9.15 -6.41
C HIS A 121 -28.57 -9.30 -7.66
N THR A 122 -27.44 -8.59 -7.76
CA THR A 122 -26.53 -8.70 -8.92
C THR A 122 -25.17 -9.20 -8.50
N TYR A 123 -24.47 -8.50 -7.61
CA TYR A 123 -23.09 -8.84 -7.26
C TYR A 123 -22.99 -10.18 -6.51
N ASN A 124 -23.81 -10.40 -5.50
CA ASN A 124 -23.80 -11.66 -4.73
C ASN A 124 -24.35 -12.86 -5.52
N GLN A 125 -24.86 -12.64 -6.73
CA GLN A 125 -25.33 -13.69 -7.63
C GLN A 125 -24.40 -13.92 -8.83
N LEU A 126 -23.21 -13.34 -8.80
CA LEU A 126 -22.20 -13.58 -9.81
C LEU A 126 -21.90 -15.08 -9.90
N PRO A 127 -21.77 -15.64 -11.12
CA PRO A 127 -21.41 -17.03 -11.29
C PRO A 127 -20.01 -17.31 -10.77
N GLN A 128 -19.67 -18.58 -10.67
CA GLN A 128 -18.29 -18.96 -10.43
C GLN A 128 -17.44 -18.56 -11.63
N LEU A 129 -16.39 -17.81 -11.37
CA LEU A 129 -15.48 -17.27 -12.36
C LEU A 129 -14.05 -17.65 -12.05
N ALA A 130 -13.23 -17.72 -13.09
CA ALA A 130 -11.79 -17.75 -12.99
C ALA A 130 -11.21 -16.55 -13.74
N ALA A 131 -10.09 -16.03 -13.25
CA ALA A 131 -9.35 -14.96 -13.87
C ALA A 131 -7.85 -15.18 -13.74
N ASN A 132 -7.09 -14.46 -14.53
CA ASN A 132 -5.65 -14.34 -14.34
C ASN A 132 -5.38 -13.05 -13.56
N ARG A 133 -4.62 -13.16 -12.47
CA ARG A 133 -4.16 -12.02 -11.68
C ARG A 133 -2.67 -11.84 -11.89
N THR A 134 -2.27 -10.68 -12.38
CA THR A 134 -0.88 -10.20 -12.39
C THR A 134 -0.70 -9.27 -11.21
N SER A 135 0.20 -9.57 -10.29
CA SER A 135 0.52 -8.74 -9.13
C SER A 135 1.93 -8.21 -9.24
N LEU A 136 2.06 -6.88 -9.32
CA LEU A 136 3.33 -6.16 -9.16
C LEU A 136 3.57 -5.97 -7.67
N ARG A 137 4.77 -6.27 -7.21
CA ARG A 137 5.14 -6.22 -5.79
C ARG A 137 6.25 -5.24 -5.58
N PHE A 138 6.07 -4.39 -4.59
CA PHE A 138 7.02 -3.37 -4.18
C PHE A 138 7.25 -3.49 -2.67
N GLN A 139 8.47 -3.25 -2.23
CA GLN A 139 8.83 -3.27 -0.80
C GLN A 139 9.99 -2.32 -0.54
N ASN A 140 10.02 -1.73 0.66
CA ASN A 140 11.15 -0.97 1.16
C ASN A 140 12.15 -1.89 1.91
N ASN A 141 13.30 -1.36 2.24
CA ASN A 141 14.29 -1.96 3.14
C ASN A 141 14.72 -3.41 2.79
N MET A 142 14.68 -3.79 1.52
CA MET A 142 15.15 -5.11 1.08
C MET A 142 16.62 -5.34 1.44
N ASP A 143 17.47 -4.32 1.34
CA ASP A 143 18.91 -4.44 1.51
C ASP A 143 19.33 -4.72 2.96
N ALA A 144 18.54 -4.27 3.93
CA ALA A 144 18.79 -4.64 5.33
C ALA A 144 18.69 -6.17 5.56
N VAL A 145 17.94 -6.87 4.72
CA VAL A 145 17.85 -8.33 4.72
C VAL A 145 18.96 -8.95 3.88
N ASP A 146 19.38 -8.28 2.80
CA ASP A 146 20.46 -8.75 1.92
C ASP A 146 21.84 -8.47 2.46
N ALA A 147 22.04 -7.45 3.29
CA ALA A 147 23.26 -7.27 4.07
C ALA A 147 23.58 -8.52 4.94
N SER A 148 22.54 -9.30 5.28
CA SER A 148 22.71 -10.59 5.94
C SER A 148 23.23 -11.70 5.03
N SER A 149 23.26 -11.54 3.73
CA SER A 149 23.72 -12.56 2.78
C SER A 149 25.24 -12.59 2.57
N GLY A 150 26.01 -11.93 3.43
CA GLY A 150 27.48 -12.05 3.44
C GLY A 150 28.22 -11.26 2.36
N ILE A 151 27.54 -10.46 1.56
CA ILE A 151 28.18 -9.49 0.70
C ILE A 151 28.40 -8.21 1.50
N VAL A 152 29.31 -8.26 2.45
CA VAL A 152 29.94 -7.07 3.04
C VAL A 152 30.93 -6.51 2.02
N GLY A 153 30.45 -6.29 0.82
CA GLY A 153 31.15 -5.59 -0.22
C GLY A 153 30.62 -4.18 -0.27
N SER A 154 31.23 -3.30 0.51
CA SER A 154 30.94 -1.88 0.58
C SER A 154 29.72 -1.48 1.45
N ALA A 155 29.89 -1.51 2.77
CA ALA A 155 29.12 -0.70 3.72
C ALA A 155 29.17 0.83 3.39
N LYS A 156 29.63 1.20 2.23
CA LYS A 156 29.75 2.59 1.78
C LYS A 156 28.52 3.13 1.06
N GLU A 157 27.56 2.30 0.73
CA GLU A 157 26.38 2.70 -0.05
C GLU A 157 25.03 2.46 0.63
N ILE A 158 25.02 1.90 1.83
CA ILE A 158 23.79 1.91 2.61
C ILE A 158 23.74 3.29 3.25
N ASP A 159 22.98 4.18 2.64
CA ASP A 159 22.56 5.42 3.31
C ASP A 159 21.65 5.04 4.48
N THR A 160 22.29 4.75 5.60
CA THR A 160 21.58 4.37 6.82
C THR A 160 20.73 5.51 7.34
N SER A 161 20.98 6.75 6.96
CA SER A 161 20.18 7.90 7.39
C SER A 161 18.75 7.84 6.86
N SER A 162 18.55 7.28 5.67
CA SER A 162 17.23 7.10 5.08
C SER A 162 16.42 5.95 5.69
N LEU A 163 17.09 4.96 6.30
CA LEU A 163 16.43 3.87 7.00
C LEU A 163 15.71 4.34 8.27
N PHE A 164 16.17 5.46 8.86
CA PHE A 164 15.74 5.92 10.17
C PHE A 164 14.57 6.89 10.15
N THR A 165 14.39 7.60 9.06
CA THR A 165 13.55 8.79 9.08
C THR A 165 12.18 8.57 8.45
N HIS A 166 12.02 7.65 7.47
CA HIS A 166 10.77 7.55 6.72
C HIS A 166 10.51 6.11 6.25
N PRO A 167 9.84 5.29 7.07
CA PRO A 167 9.39 3.98 6.59
C PRO A 167 8.43 4.19 5.40
N GLY A 168 8.81 3.67 4.24
CA GLY A 168 8.00 3.72 3.03
C GLY A 168 8.48 4.65 1.92
N VAL A 169 9.42 5.57 2.20
CA VAL A 169 9.93 6.51 1.18
C VAL A 169 10.67 5.79 0.04
N TYR A 170 11.35 4.68 0.34
CA TYR A 170 12.16 3.95 -0.65
C TYR A 170 11.52 2.62 -1.05
N ILE A 171 10.28 2.64 -1.48
CA ILE A 171 9.63 1.45 -2.01
C ILE A 171 10.17 1.16 -3.41
N ARG A 172 10.60 -0.09 -3.63
CA ARG A 172 11.15 -0.58 -4.90
C ARG A 172 10.34 -1.73 -5.45
N TYR A 173 10.30 -1.82 -6.77
CA TYR A 173 9.81 -3.01 -7.44
C TYR A 173 10.67 -4.23 -7.09
N ILE A 174 10.01 -5.31 -6.73
CA ILE A 174 10.66 -6.57 -6.37
C ILE A 174 10.50 -7.58 -7.50
N ASN A 175 9.25 -7.88 -7.84
CA ASN A 175 8.90 -8.81 -8.92
C ASN A 175 7.44 -8.66 -9.32
N SER A 176 7.08 -9.33 -10.39
CA SER A 176 5.68 -9.62 -10.72
C SER A 176 5.40 -11.11 -10.57
N THR A 177 4.16 -11.42 -10.23
CA THR A 177 3.68 -12.79 -10.19
C THR A 177 2.38 -12.89 -10.96
N GLU A 178 2.23 -13.98 -11.69
CA GLU A 178 0.97 -14.35 -12.34
C GLU A 178 0.36 -15.53 -11.59
N SER A 179 -0.93 -15.48 -11.35
CA SER A 179 -1.67 -16.55 -10.68
C SER A 179 -3.07 -16.65 -11.24
N ALA A 180 -3.56 -17.89 -11.34
CA ALA A 180 -4.98 -18.11 -11.56
C ALA A 180 -5.72 -17.87 -10.24
N VAL A 181 -6.81 -17.13 -10.29
CA VAL A 181 -7.70 -16.88 -9.15
C VAL A 181 -9.11 -17.34 -9.50
N ALA A 182 -9.82 -17.83 -8.51
CA ALA A 182 -11.22 -18.20 -8.62
C ALA A 182 -12.07 -17.22 -7.82
N PHE A 183 -13.27 -16.94 -8.33
CA PHE A 183 -14.28 -16.15 -7.64
C PHE A 183 -15.56 -16.99 -7.48
N ASP A 184 -16.10 -16.99 -6.29
CA ASP A 184 -17.41 -17.56 -5.99
C ASP A 184 -18.32 -16.47 -5.45
N ARG A 185 -19.36 -16.13 -6.19
CA ARG A 185 -20.28 -15.03 -5.84
C ARG A 185 -19.57 -13.72 -5.54
N GLY A 186 -18.58 -13.36 -6.36
CA GLY A 186 -17.79 -12.14 -6.21
C GLY A 186 -16.71 -12.20 -5.11
N GLU A 187 -16.60 -13.30 -4.37
CA GLU A 187 -15.56 -13.49 -3.37
C GLU A 187 -14.35 -14.23 -3.97
N GLU A 188 -13.16 -13.64 -3.84
CA GLU A 188 -11.92 -14.28 -4.27
C GLU A 188 -11.63 -15.51 -3.40
N LYS A 189 -11.31 -16.63 -4.03
CA LYS A 189 -10.83 -17.84 -3.38
C LYS A 189 -9.38 -18.06 -3.73
N LEU A 190 -8.55 -18.13 -2.72
CA LEU A 190 -7.13 -18.45 -2.91
C LEU A 190 -7.00 -19.90 -3.42
N ALA A 191 -6.26 -20.08 -4.51
CA ALA A 191 -5.96 -21.42 -4.99
C ALA A 191 -5.08 -22.16 -3.95
N PRO A 192 -5.28 -23.48 -3.77
CA PRO A 192 -4.50 -24.28 -2.83
C PRO A 192 -2.99 -24.19 -3.04
N GLU A 193 -2.55 -24.01 -4.28
CA GLU A 193 -1.14 -23.83 -4.61
C GLU A 193 -0.58 -22.51 -4.06
N THR A 194 -1.39 -21.46 -4.05
CA THR A 194 -0.99 -20.13 -3.55
C THR A 194 -0.74 -20.15 -2.05
N THR A 195 -1.44 -20.99 -1.30
CA THR A 195 -1.26 -21.14 0.15
C THR A 195 0.02 -21.89 0.52
N LYS A 196 0.66 -22.59 -0.44
CA LYS A 196 1.91 -23.32 -0.23
C LYS A 196 3.15 -22.48 -0.48
N ILE A 197 3.01 -21.28 -1.03
CA ILE A 197 4.14 -20.37 -1.28
C ILE A 197 4.66 -19.91 0.08
N ARG A 198 5.88 -20.33 0.42
CA ARG A 198 6.60 -19.82 1.58
C ARG A 198 7.15 -18.43 1.23
N TRP A 199 6.35 -17.43 1.46
CA TRP A 199 6.73 -16.02 1.17
C TRP A 199 8.02 -15.60 1.88
N GLY A 200 8.27 -16.12 3.09
CA GLY A 200 9.49 -15.90 3.84
C GLY A 200 10.76 -16.38 3.12
N ALA A 201 10.66 -17.40 2.25
CA ALA A 201 11.81 -17.86 1.47
C ALA A 201 12.33 -16.79 0.49
N ASN A 202 11.45 -15.89 0.05
CA ASN A 202 11.79 -14.77 -0.84
C ASN A 202 12.05 -13.46 -0.09
N LYS A 203 12.20 -13.53 1.25
CA LYS A 203 12.43 -12.36 2.10
C LYS A 203 11.35 -11.26 1.97
N MET A 204 10.17 -11.62 1.51
CA MET A 204 9.03 -10.72 1.34
C MET A 204 8.00 -10.92 2.43
N ILE A 205 7.50 -9.81 2.95
CA ILE A 205 6.30 -9.78 3.76
C ILE A 205 5.10 -9.68 2.82
N ALA A 206 4.11 -10.52 3.00
CA ALA A 206 2.94 -10.56 2.15
C ALA A 206 1.65 -10.66 2.94
N LEU A 207 0.65 -9.94 2.50
CA LEU A 207 -0.72 -10.16 2.94
C LEU A 207 -1.19 -11.51 2.39
N GLN A 208 -1.68 -12.38 3.28
CA GLN A 208 -2.13 -13.74 2.94
C GLN A 208 -3.65 -13.84 2.82
N THR A 209 -4.37 -12.80 3.19
CA THR A 209 -5.83 -12.73 3.00
C THR A 209 -6.15 -12.35 1.57
N PRO A 210 -7.20 -12.93 0.98
CA PRO A 210 -7.74 -12.42 -0.27
C PRO A 210 -8.29 -11.01 -0.07
N ASP A 211 -8.44 -10.28 -1.17
CA ASP A 211 -9.07 -8.97 -1.14
C ASP A 211 -10.48 -9.07 -0.53
N PRO A 212 -10.89 -8.09 0.30
CA PRO A 212 -12.20 -8.15 0.94
C PRO A 212 -13.33 -8.13 -0.09
N SER A 213 -14.28 -9.05 0.05
CA SER A 213 -15.44 -9.14 -0.85
C SER A 213 -16.35 -7.93 -0.70
N LEU A 214 -16.69 -7.28 -1.82
CA LEU A 214 -17.65 -6.18 -1.83
C LEU A 214 -19.00 -6.57 -1.16
N GLY A 215 -19.49 -7.77 -1.43
CA GLY A 215 -20.74 -8.26 -0.84
C GLY A 215 -20.69 -8.35 0.68
N ALA A 216 -19.61 -8.92 1.22
CA ALA A 216 -19.43 -9.04 2.67
C ALA A 216 -19.26 -7.68 3.33
N VAL A 217 -18.38 -6.82 2.80
CA VAL A 217 -18.13 -5.47 3.32
C VAL A 217 -19.39 -4.63 3.33
N PHE A 218 -20.14 -4.64 2.22
CA PHE A 218 -21.39 -3.87 2.12
C PHE A 218 -22.46 -4.33 3.13
N GLN A 219 -22.63 -5.64 3.30
CA GLN A 219 -23.55 -6.21 4.29
C GLN A 219 -23.15 -5.85 5.73
N GLU A 220 -21.86 -5.93 6.07
CA GLU A 220 -21.37 -5.57 7.40
C GLU A 220 -21.54 -4.08 7.68
N ALA A 221 -21.23 -3.22 6.73
CA ALA A 221 -21.42 -1.79 6.83
C ALA A 221 -22.91 -1.42 6.97
N GLN A 222 -23.78 -2.02 6.17
CA GLN A 222 -25.23 -1.82 6.27
C GLN A 222 -25.79 -2.29 7.62
N ALA A 223 -25.38 -3.47 8.08
CA ALA A 223 -25.79 -3.99 9.38
C ALA A 223 -25.26 -3.14 10.55
N SER A 224 -24.17 -2.43 10.37
CA SER A 224 -23.61 -1.49 11.34
C SER A 224 -24.35 -0.15 11.38
N GLY A 225 -25.11 0.16 10.35
CA GLY A 225 -25.88 1.40 10.25
C GLY A 225 -25.00 2.66 10.13
N THR A 226 -23.79 2.54 9.62
CA THR A 226 -22.78 3.60 9.62
C THR A 226 -22.54 4.21 8.24
N ILE A 227 -23.25 3.73 7.19
CA ILE A 227 -23.04 4.25 5.84
C ILE A 227 -23.61 5.66 5.74
N GLN A 228 -22.76 6.62 5.40
CA GLN A 228 -23.09 8.04 5.34
C GLN A 228 -22.58 8.64 4.04
N TRP A 229 -23.35 9.59 3.47
CA TRP A 229 -22.90 10.40 2.35
C TRP A 229 -21.63 11.17 2.72
N LEU A 230 -20.67 11.18 1.79
CA LEU A 230 -19.41 11.91 1.98
C LEU A 230 -19.22 13.03 0.96
N ARG A 231 -19.18 12.70 -0.34
CA ARG A 231 -18.91 13.66 -1.42
C ARG A 231 -19.31 13.13 -2.80
N TRP A 232 -19.26 14.00 -3.78
CA TRP A 232 -19.15 13.60 -5.18
C TRP A 232 -17.68 13.44 -5.58
N GLU A 233 -17.44 12.53 -6.51
CA GLU A 233 -16.13 12.34 -7.13
C GLU A 233 -16.28 11.99 -8.61
N LEU A 234 -15.25 12.21 -9.44
CA LEU A 234 -15.25 11.77 -10.83
C LEU A 234 -14.46 10.46 -10.97
N ILE A 235 -15.11 9.43 -11.49
CA ILE A 235 -14.43 8.18 -11.89
C ILE A 235 -14.72 7.93 -13.36
N GLY A 236 -13.66 7.90 -14.18
CA GLY A 236 -13.81 7.79 -15.63
C GLY A 236 -14.63 8.93 -16.22
N GLY A 237 -14.53 10.15 -15.64
CA GLY A 237 -15.27 11.34 -16.07
C GLY A 237 -16.75 11.34 -15.69
N LYS A 238 -17.24 10.37 -14.91
CA LYS A 238 -18.64 10.28 -14.47
C LYS A 238 -18.77 10.66 -12.99
N PRO A 239 -19.76 11.51 -12.63
CA PRO A 239 -20.06 11.79 -11.25
C PRO A 239 -20.41 10.50 -10.49
N THR A 240 -19.72 10.24 -9.41
CA THR A 240 -19.84 9.05 -8.58
C THR A 240 -20.14 9.47 -7.15
N ALA A 241 -21.12 8.87 -6.53
CA ALA A 241 -21.51 9.15 -5.16
C ALA A 241 -20.60 8.38 -4.20
N VAL A 242 -19.91 9.08 -3.32
CA VAL A 242 -19.03 8.47 -2.31
C VAL A 242 -19.72 8.44 -0.97
N PHE A 243 -19.78 7.24 -0.39
CA PHE A 243 -20.31 6.99 0.93
C PHE A 243 -19.20 6.43 1.83
N SER A 244 -18.99 7.04 2.99
CA SER A 244 -18.12 6.48 4.03
C SER A 244 -18.86 5.44 4.86
N PHE A 245 -18.13 4.49 5.43
CA PHE A 245 -18.67 3.51 6.36
C PHE A 245 -17.66 3.13 7.43
N SER A 246 -18.12 2.55 8.54
CA SER A 246 -17.30 1.97 9.59
C SER A 246 -17.93 0.69 10.10
N VAL A 247 -17.14 -0.34 10.29
CA VAL A 247 -17.56 -1.65 10.79
C VAL A 247 -16.85 -1.94 12.11
N PRO A 248 -17.58 -1.94 13.23
CA PRO A 248 -16.98 -2.21 14.53
C PRO A 248 -16.57 -3.69 14.66
N ARG A 249 -15.58 -3.96 15.49
CA ARG A 249 -15.00 -5.31 15.68
C ARG A 249 -16.02 -6.43 15.86
N LYS A 250 -17.12 -6.15 16.57
CA LYS A 250 -18.17 -7.15 16.85
C LYS A 250 -18.92 -7.62 15.60
N ARG A 251 -18.87 -6.86 14.52
CA ARG A 251 -19.57 -7.13 13.25
C ARG A 251 -18.61 -7.42 12.11
N SER A 252 -17.33 -7.11 12.31
CA SER A 252 -16.29 -7.33 11.30
C SER A 252 -15.95 -8.80 11.16
N ARG A 253 -15.82 -9.23 9.91
CA ARG A 253 -15.18 -10.48 9.51
C ARG A 253 -13.89 -10.23 8.75
N LEU A 254 -13.39 -8.98 8.75
CA LEU A 254 -12.14 -8.65 8.11
C LEU A 254 -10.98 -9.29 8.89
N GLU A 255 -10.40 -10.32 8.31
CA GLU A 255 -9.19 -10.96 8.81
C GLU A 255 -7.98 -10.32 8.14
N VAL A 256 -7.07 -9.81 8.94
CA VAL A 256 -5.75 -9.37 8.50
C VAL A 256 -4.77 -10.49 8.83
N LYS A 257 -4.18 -11.08 7.80
CA LYS A 257 -3.20 -12.15 7.93
C LYS A 257 -1.98 -11.80 7.11
N VAL A 258 -0.89 -11.51 7.78
CA VAL A 258 0.37 -11.08 7.17
C VAL A 258 1.46 -12.06 7.56
N CYS A 259 2.17 -12.58 6.60
CA CYS A 259 3.36 -13.40 6.78
C CYS A 259 4.48 -12.83 5.90
N CYS A 260 5.69 -12.94 6.20
CA CYS A 260 6.30 -13.41 7.42
C CYS A 260 7.35 -12.38 7.80
N PHE A 261 7.54 -12.15 9.06
CA PHE A 261 8.51 -11.19 9.56
C PHE A 261 9.42 -11.86 10.61
N PRO A 262 10.67 -11.39 10.71
CA PRO A 262 11.63 -11.99 11.64
C PRO A 262 11.20 -11.74 13.10
N HIS A 263 11.53 -12.69 13.96
CA HIS A 263 11.42 -12.47 15.40
C HIS A 263 12.36 -11.36 15.84
N ILE A 264 11.87 -10.43 16.63
CA ILE A 264 12.67 -9.39 17.28
C ILE A 264 12.65 -9.68 18.77
N ASP A 265 13.81 -9.84 19.39
CA ASP A 265 13.91 -10.08 20.81
C ASP A 265 13.52 -8.84 21.63
N GLN A 266 13.41 -9.03 22.96
CA GLN A 266 13.04 -7.96 23.89
C GLN A 266 14.07 -6.81 23.96
N GLN A 267 15.28 -7.03 23.41
CA GLN A 267 16.32 -6.01 23.29
C GLN A 267 16.26 -5.25 21.96
N GLY A 268 15.29 -5.55 21.12
CA GLY A 268 15.08 -4.89 19.84
C GLY A 268 16.06 -5.31 18.74
N MET A 269 16.76 -6.42 18.93
CA MET A 269 17.65 -6.98 17.94
C MET A 269 16.87 -7.87 16.99
N ALA A 270 16.87 -7.53 15.71
CA ALA A 270 16.34 -8.40 14.68
C ALA A 270 17.30 -9.58 14.51
N HIS A 271 16.86 -10.76 14.88
CA HIS A 271 17.62 -11.98 14.63
C HIS A 271 17.46 -12.38 13.16
N PHE A 272 18.33 -11.86 12.31
CA PHE A 272 18.45 -12.30 10.92
C PHE A 272 19.33 -13.54 10.91
N TYR A 273 18.72 -14.70 10.84
CA TYR A 273 19.47 -15.94 10.92
C TYR A 273 20.04 -16.38 9.59
N ASN A 274 21.27 -15.99 9.40
CA ASN A 274 22.22 -16.81 8.70
C ASN A 274 23.51 -16.81 9.55
N ALA A 275 24.02 -17.97 9.94
CA ALA A 275 25.22 -18.10 10.78
C ALA A 275 26.46 -17.41 10.21
N ALA A 276 26.44 -17.02 8.94
CA ALA A 276 27.50 -16.26 8.28
C ALA A 276 27.41 -14.74 8.50
N THR A 277 26.36 -14.24 9.13
CA THR A 277 26.06 -12.81 9.18
C THR A 277 25.58 -12.32 10.54
N ALA A 278 26.07 -12.95 11.63
CA ALA A 278 25.98 -12.30 12.93
C ALA A 278 26.65 -10.91 12.78
N PRO A 279 25.96 -9.80 13.11
CA PRO A 279 26.61 -8.50 13.08
C PRO A 279 27.78 -8.55 14.02
N ILE A 280 28.99 -8.34 13.47
CA ILE A 280 30.18 -8.07 14.26
C ILE A 280 30.01 -6.67 14.82
N PHE A 281 29.14 -6.49 15.79
CA PHE A 281 29.18 -5.31 16.63
C PHE A 281 30.22 -5.55 17.71
N GLY A 282 31.33 -4.82 17.57
CA GLY A 282 32.54 -4.91 18.28
C GLY A 282 32.39 -5.12 19.77
N GLY A 283 32.80 -6.29 20.22
CA GLY A 283 33.47 -6.42 21.48
C GLY A 283 34.89 -5.96 21.29
N ASP A 284 35.33 -5.03 22.11
CA ASP A 284 36.74 -4.76 22.34
C ASP A 284 37.47 -6.08 22.53
N GLY A 285 38.55 -6.23 21.79
CA GLY A 285 39.30 -7.45 21.68
C GLY A 285 39.78 -7.98 23.02
N THR A 286 39.18 -9.02 23.52
CA THR A 286 39.84 -9.97 24.41
C THR A 286 39.19 -11.34 24.26
N SER A 287 40.03 -12.26 23.84
CA SER A 287 39.95 -13.71 23.95
C SER A 287 39.03 -14.46 23.01
N GLY A 288 39.68 -15.22 22.13
CA GLY A 288 39.13 -16.35 21.41
C GLY A 288 38.45 -17.36 22.30
N GLY A 289 37.16 -17.33 22.26
CA GLY A 289 36.29 -18.42 22.65
C GLY A 289 35.52 -18.81 21.41
N GLY A 290 35.89 -19.91 20.77
CA GLY A 290 35.10 -20.50 19.71
C GLY A 290 33.74 -20.84 20.27
N VAL A 291 32.75 -20.04 19.99
CA VAL A 291 31.35 -20.42 20.21
C VAL A 291 30.98 -21.35 19.07
N SER A 292 31.31 -22.63 19.21
CA SER A 292 30.63 -23.69 18.48
C SER A 292 29.24 -23.88 19.10
N GLY A 293 28.41 -22.87 19.04
CA GLY A 293 27.00 -23.01 19.23
C GLY A 293 26.44 -23.59 17.96
N ASP A 294 25.77 -24.71 18.08
CA ASP A 294 24.91 -25.29 17.08
C ASP A 294 23.78 -24.25 16.84
N TRP A 295 24.06 -23.28 15.98
CA TRP A 295 23.10 -22.27 15.57
C TRP A 295 22.09 -22.99 14.68
N GLN A 296 21.21 -23.72 15.34
CA GLN A 296 20.02 -24.16 14.66
C GLN A 296 19.38 -22.92 14.05
N THR A 297 19.35 -22.89 12.76
CA THR A 297 18.60 -21.96 11.94
C THR A 297 17.10 -22.17 12.19
N THR A 298 16.64 -21.94 13.40
CA THR A 298 15.25 -21.73 13.67
C THR A 298 14.95 -20.33 13.14
N THR A 299 14.63 -20.27 11.87
CA THR A 299 13.98 -19.10 11.29
C THR A 299 12.60 -19.02 11.95
N ASP A 300 12.55 -18.44 13.14
CA ASP A 300 11.31 -18.09 13.79
C ASP A 300 10.69 -16.91 13.06
N TRP A 301 10.08 -17.24 11.93
CA TRP A 301 9.26 -16.32 11.18
C TRP A 301 7.88 -16.33 11.81
N HIS A 302 7.45 -15.17 12.28
CA HIS A 302 6.10 -14.98 12.80
C HIS A 302 5.14 -14.60 11.71
N ASP A 303 3.91 -15.04 11.87
CA ASP A 303 2.77 -14.49 11.16
C ASP A 303 1.91 -13.64 12.11
N PHE A 304 1.21 -12.69 11.55
CA PHE A 304 0.21 -11.89 12.23
C PHE A 304 -1.17 -12.29 11.74
N HIS A 305 -2.08 -12.54 12.67
CA HIS A 305 -3.46 -12.83 12.35
C HIS A 305 -4.40 -12.14 13.34
N ALA A 306 -5.28 -11.28 12.83
CA ALA A 306 -6.27 -10.60 13.65
C ALA A 306 -7.55 -10.33 12.86
N THR A 307 -8.69 -10.47 13.53
CA THR A 307 -9.96 -9.88 13.07
C THR A 307 -10.01 -8.44 13.58
N THR A 308 -10.13 -7.47 12.68
CA THR A 308 -10.02 -6.05 13.00
C THR A 308 -11.32 -5.30 12.70
N PRO A 309 -11.67 -4.24 13.45
CA PRO A 309 -12.60 -3.24 12.95
C PRO A 309 -11.97 -2.58 11.72
N TYR A 310 -12.81 -1.99 10.88
CA TYR A 310 -12.33 -1.30 9.69
C TYR A 310 -13.32 -0.22 9.26
N HIS A 311 -12.83 0.73 8.49
CA HIS A 311 -13.63 1.75 7.85
C HIS A 311 -13.27 1.86 6.37
N GLY A 312 -14.00 2.67 5.63
CA GLY A 312 -13.69 2.84 4.22
C GLY A 312 -14.76 3.62 3.46
N GLU A 313 -14.73 3.46 2.14
CA GLU A 313 -15.58 4.20 1.22
C GLU A 313 -16.14 3.29 0.12
N PHE A 314 -17.40 3.52 -0.24
CA PHE A 314 -18.04 2.97 -1.44
C PHE A 314 -18.26 4.07 -2.46
N PHE A 315 -17.85 3.82 -3.68
CA PHE A 315 -18.04 4.71 -4.81
C PHE A 315 -19.13 4.13 -5.71
N VAL A 316 -20.27 4.79 -5.72
CA VAL A 316 -21.49 4.28 -6.31
C VAL A 316 -21.90 5.12 -7.52
N ASP A 317 -22.13 4.46 -8.64
CA ASP A 317 -22.81 5.08 -9.78
C ASP A 317 -24.24 5.47 -9.35
N PRO A 318 -24.59 6.77 -9.35
CA PRO A 318 -25.86 7.22 -8.77
C PRO A 318 -27.08 6.78 -9.57
N GLU A 319 -26.95 6.42 -10.84
CA GLU A 319 -28.05 6.01 -11.69
C GLU A 319 -28.37 4.52 -11.55
N THR A 320 -27.31 3.70 -11.51
CA THR A 320 -27.44 2.23 -11.55
C THR A 320 -27.28 1.55 -10.21
N GLY A 321 -26.69 2.23 -9.23
CA GLY A 321 -26.32 1.64 -7.94
C GLY A 321 -25.05 0.77 -7.99
N VAL A 322 -24.40 0.65 -9.14
CA VAL A 322 -23.18 -0.13 -9.30
C VAL A 322 -22.09 0.45 -8.43
N VAL A 323 -21.44 -0.38 -7.62
CA VAL A 323 -20.24 0.01 -6.89
C VAL A 323 -19.04 -0.13 -7.84
N VAL A 324 -18.42 1.00 -8.18
CA VAL A 324 -17.29 1.07 -9.14
C VAL A 324 -15.92 1.07 -8.46
N ARG A 325 -15.89 1.37 -7.15
CA ARG A 325 -14.68 1.32 -6.31
C ARG A 325 -15.07 1.06 -4.86
N MET A 326 -14.23 0.35 -4.15
CA MET A 326 -14.31 0.17 -2.71
C MET A 326 -12.92 0.39 -2.11
N ILE A 327 -12.87 1.13 -1.01
CA ILE A 327 -11.68 1.29 -0.17
C ILE A 327 -11.99 0.71 1.21
N THR A 328 -11.06 -0.03 1.79
CA THR A 328 -11.12 -0.53 3.16
C THR A 328 -9.80 -0.26 3.87
N MET A 329 -9.86 0.24 5.08
CA MET A 329 -8.73 0.54 5.95
C MET A 329 -8.90 -0.19 7.27
N ALA A 330 -7.99 -1.11 7.59
CA ALA A 330 -8.05 -1.88 8.83
C ALA A 330 -7.66 -1.02 10.02
N GLU A 331 -8.47 -1.05 11.09
CA GLU A 331 -8.17 -0.34 12.34
C GLU A 331 -7.34 -1.26 13.26
N LEU A 332 -6.03 -1.19 13.10
CA LEU A 332 -5.05 -1.96 13.87
C LEU A 332 -4.63 -1.19 15.12
N LYS A 333 -4.16 -1.91 16.13
CA LYS A 333 -3.70 -1.29 17.37
C LYS A 333 -2.24 -0.84 17.20
N PRO A 334 -1.82 0.24 17.86
CA PRO A 334 -0.41 0.65 17.87
C PRO A 334 0.54 -0.45 18.40
N SER A 335 0.04 -1.34 19.28
CA SER A 335 0.80 -2.48 19.81
C SER A 335 0.89 -3.68 18.87
N ASP A 336 0.15 -3.68 17.76
CA ASP A 336 0.16 -4.77 16.81
C ASP A 336 1.43 -4.69 15.96
N LEU A 337 1.90 -5.83 15.45
CA LEU A 337 3.07 -5.86 14.55
C LEU A 337 2.75 -5.31 13.17
N VAL A 338 1.50 -5.35 12.78
CA VAL A 338 0.98 -4.76 11.55
C VAL A 338 0.27 -3.46 11.92
N HIS A 339 0.72 -2.35 11.36
CA HIS A 339 0.22 -1.02 11.70
C HIS A 339 -0.79 -0.50 10.67
N GLN A 340 -0.72 -0.99 9.44
CA GLN A 340 -1.58 -0.53 8.35
C GLN A 340 -1.86 -1.67 7.38
N VAL A 341 -3.10 -1.79 6.97
CA VAL A 341 -3.52 -2.57 5.80
C VAL A 341 -4.68 -1.83 5.15
N ASP A 342 -4.37 -1.19 4.03
CA ASP A 342 -5.35 -0.47 3.23
C ASP A 342 -5.51 -1.19 1.89
N THR A 343 -6.74 -1.36 1.49
CA THR A 343 -7.08 -2.03 0.23
C THR A 343 -8.03 -1.15 -0.57
N ARG A 344 -7.71 -0.92 -1.82
CA ARG A 344 -8.60 -0.32 -2.81
C ARG A 344 -8.85 -1.32 -3.92
N ILE A 345 -10.09 -1.49 -4.30
CA ILE A 345 -10.50 -2.36 -5.42
C ILE A 345 -11.33 -1.52 -6.39
N ASP A 346 -10.89 -1.47 -7.64
CA ASP A 346 -11.61 -0.86 -8.75
C ASP A 346 -12.36 -1.94 -9.53
N TYR A 347 -13.64 -1.69 -9.81
CA TYR A 347 -14.54 -2.57 -10.55
C TYR A 347 -14.87 -1.96 -11.91
N ALA A 348 -14.95 -2.78 -12.95
CA ALA A 348 -15.33 -2.31 -14.28
C ALA A 348 -16.19 -3.34 -15.05
N PRO A 349 -16.95 -2.86 -16.05
CA PRO A 349 -17.69 -3.74 -16.96
C PRO A 349 -16.72 -4.68 -17.70
N THR A 350 -16.99 -5.97 -17.60
CA THR A 350 -16.21 -7.04 -18.22
C THR A 350 -17.15 -7.94 -19.01
N ASN A 351 -16.83 -8.18 -20.28
CA ASN A 351 -17.64 -9.06 -21.14
C ASN A 351 -17.19 -10.50 -21.00
N ILE A 352 -18.12 -11.38 -20.60
CA ILE A 352 -17.89 -12.83 -20.48
C ILE A 352 -18.99 -13.55 -21.24
N GLY A 353 -18.62 -14.14 -22.37
CA GLY A 353 -19.59 -14.88 -23.18
C GLY A 353 -20.80 -14.05 -23.66
N GLY A 354 -20.61 -12.77 -23.93
CA GLY A 354 -21.67 -11.86 -24.36
C GLY A 354 -22.46 -11.20 -23.21
N ARG A 355 -22.17 -11.54 -21.95
CA ARG A 355 -22.77 -10.91 -20.77
C ARG A 355 -21.78 -9.90 -20.17
N ILE A 356 -22.26 -8.71 -19.87
CA ILE A 356 -21.49 -7.68 -19.18
C ILE A 356 -21.68 -7.87 -17.67
N LEU A 357 -20.60 -8.13 -16.97
CA LEU A 357 -20.54 -8.25 -15.51
C LEU A 357 -19.60 -7.17 -14.97
N ILE A 358 -19.90 -6.63 -13.78
CA ILE A 358 -19.02 -5.70 -13.08
C ILE A 358 -18.11 -6.52 -12.16
N LEU A 359 -16.83 -6.50 -12.46
CA LEU A 359 -15.84 -7.37 -11.81
C LEU A 359 -14.62 -6.56 -11.36
N PRO A 360 -13.86 -7.02 -10.36
CA PRO A 360 -12.59 -6.42 -9.99
C PRO A 360 -11.67 -6.36 -11.21
N VAL A 361 -11.05 -5.21 -11.46
CA VAL A 361 -10.07 -5.07 -12.57
C VAL A 361 -8.70 -4.65 -12.05
N LYS A 362 -8.66 -3.95 -10.94
CA LYS A 362 -7.41 -3.51 -10.30
C LYS A 362 -7.60 -3.49 -8.78
N ALA A 363 -6.57 -3.89 -8.07
CA ALA A 363 -6.51 -3.74 -6.61
C ALA A 363 -5.16 -3.18 -6.19
N PHE A 364 -5.19 -2.33 -5.17
CA PHE A 364 -4.01 -1.83 -4.46
C PHE A 364 -4.09 -2.32 -3.03
N VAL A 365 -2.98 -2.85 -2.52
CA VAL A 365 -2.89 -3.23 -1.12
C VAL A 365 -1.61 -2.63 -0.55
N ASN A 366 -1.77 -1.75 0.43
CA ASN A 366 -0.68 -1.13 1.14
C ASN A 366 -0.60 -1.71 2.56
N THR A 367 0.57 -2.21 2.94
CA THR A 367 0.76 -2.83 4.25
C THR A 367 2.01 -2.27 4.92
N VAL A 368 1.88 -1.86 6.18
CA VAL A 368 3.00 -1.44 7.01
C VAL A 368 3.15 -2.41 8.18
N VAL A 369 4.31 -3.02 8.28
CA VAL A 369 4.66 -3.96 9.34
C VAL A 369 5.83 -3.39 10.14
N VAL A 370 5.71 -3.36 11.45
CA VAL A 370 6.74 -2.88 12.39
C VAL A 370 7.10 -4.02 13.33
N PRO A 371 7.99 -4.94 12.91
CA PRO A 371 8.39 -6.06 13.73
C PRO A 371 9.12 -5.55 15.00
N GLY A 372 8.55 -5.78 16.18
CA GLY A 372 9.13 -5.32 17.45
C GLY A 372 8.39 -4.16 18.11
N GLY A 373 7.28 -3.71 17.53
CA GLY A 373 6.41 -2.68 18.12
C GLY A 373 7.10 -1.33 18.28
N ASP A 374 6.70 -0.56 19.30
CA ASP A 374 7.15 0.82 19.54
C ASP A 374 8.61 0.95 20.04
N SER A 375 9.38 -0.13 20.12
CA SER A 375 10.80 -0.02 20.49
C SER A 375 11.60 0.68 19.39
N GLY A 376 12.55 1.56 19.76
CA GLY A 376 13.35 2.32 18.80
C GLY A 376 14.12 1.45 17.78
N ALA A 377 14.42 0.19 18.10
CA ALA A 377 15.00 -0.78 17.19
C ALA A 377 14.03 -1.23 16.09
N ALA A 378 12.74 -1.11 16.33
CA ALA A 378 11.69 -1.49 15.36
C ALA A 378 11.73 -0.65 14.09
N LEU A 379 12.17 0.60 14.17
CA LEU A 379 12.28 1.49 13.01
C LEU A 379 13.17 0.90 11.92
N TYR A 380 14.21 0.16 12.30
CA TYR A 380 15.12 -0.50 11.34
C TYR A 380 14.48 -1.67 10.60
N ALA A 381 13.47 -2.27 11.19
CA ALA A 381 12.82 -3.44 10.65
C ALA A 381 11.48 -3.13 9.97
N THR A 382 11.00 -1.88 10.03
CA THR A 382 9.75 -1.48 9.40
C THR A 382 9.74 -1.83 7.93
N ARG A 383 8.69 -2.51 7.50
CA ARG A 383 8.46 -2.92 6.12
C ARG A 383 7.17 -2.32 5.61
N CYS A 384 7.29 -1.57 4.51
CA CYS A 384 6.15 -1.15 3.72
C CYS A 384 6.10 -2.03 2.49
N THR A 385 5.00 -2.71 2.28
CA THR A 385 4.76 -3.50 1.08
C THR A 385 3.58 -2.94 0.33
N LEU A 386 3.70 -2.91 -0.98
CA LEU A 386 2.67 -2.45 -1.88
C LEU A 386 2.45 -3.52 -2.95
N PHE A 387 1.20 -3.90 -3.13
CA PHE A 387 0.78 -4.79 -4.21
C PHE A 387 -0.15 -4.02 -5.14
N ILE A 388 0.15 -4.09 -6.44
CA ILE A 388 -0.73 -3.60 -7.50
C ILE A 388 -1.15 -4.83 -8.29
N SER A 389 -2.40 -5.24 -8.13
CA SER A 389 -2.96 -6.40 -8.82
C SER A 389 -3.85 -5.97 -9.97
N GLN A 390 -3.74 -6.65 -11.10
CA GLN A 390 -4.62 -6.51 -12.26
C GLN A 390 -5.28 -7.85 -12.55
N PHE A 391 -6.59 -7.84 -12.75
CA PHE A 391 -7.39 -9.02 -13.06
C PHE A 391 -7.80 -8.98 -14.52
N GLN A 392 -7.52 -10.06 -15.24
CA GLN A 392 -7.75 -10.16 -16.69
C GLN A 392 -8.24 -11.55 -17.06
N SER A 393 -8.67 -11.70 -18.33
CA SER A 393 -9.02 -13.00 -18.90
C SER A 393 -10.08 -13.75 -18.08
N TYR A 394 -11.09 -13.02 -17.63
CA TYR A 394 -12.21 -13.60 -16.91
C TYR A 394 -12.94 -14.64 -17.77
N ARG A 395 -13.27 -15.77 -17.16
CA ARG A 395 -14.05 -16.86 -17.78
C ARG A 395 -14.93 -17.52 -16.72
N THR A 396 -16.03 -18.12 -17.15
CA THR A 396 -16.80 -19.00 -16.28
C THR A 396 -15.94 -20.19 -15.88
N ALA A 397 -15.92 -20.52 -14.59
CA ALA A 397 -15.29 -21.75 -14.15
C ALA A 397 -15.99 -22.93 -14.87
N ALA A 398 -15.22 -23.81 -15.48
CA ALA A 398 -15.79 -25.06 -16.05
C ALA A 398 -16.42 -25.83 -14.90
N GLN A 399 -17.69 -26.19 -15.05
CA GLN A 399 -18.39 -27.08 -14.13
C GLN A 399 -17.76 -28.46 -14.14
#